data_ce03343fabadfa570abf05eedf58ebed
#
_entry.id   ce03343fabadfa570abf05eedf58ebed
#
_cell.length_a   1.000
_cell.length_b   1.000
_cell.length_c   1.000
_cell.angle_alpha   90.00
_cell.angle_beta   90.00
_cell.angle_gamma   90.00
#
_symmetry.space_group_name_H-M   'P 1'
#
loop_
_entity.id
_entity.type
_entity.pdbx_description
1 polymer ?
#
loop_
_entity_poly.entity_id
_entity_poly.type
_entity_poly.pdbx_seq_one_letter_code
_entity_poly.pdbx_strand_id
1 'polypeptide(L)'
;TTLVQMHFGSWKKGAVPSRAVKKPTAIDKKTVQLVEKDLTQSTIVIGHHGISRTNPDFYAVTVMNHILGAGGFSSRLMDTIRDKQGLAYGIMSHYEARVMPGSFWINLQTRTETTNQAISGVLIEMKAIREAPVSDQELADAKAFLMGSFPLRLDSTSKLAQVLAQVEFFGLGFDYFSQYPKWIERVTKEDVQRVAKQYLDPQHYALVVVGNIAKAKVRH
;
A
#
# COMPACT_ATOMS: atom_id res chain seq x y z
N THR A 1 -5.07 -35.51 -1.07
CA THR A 1 -3.76 -36.17 -1.35
C THR A 1 -3.85 -37.08 -2.58
N THR A 2 -4.87 -37.93 -2.74
CA THR A 2 -5.00 -38.89 -3.85
C THR A 2 -4.98 -38.21 -5.22
N LEU A 3 -5.76 -37.14 -5.43
CA LEU A 3 -5.76 -36.41 -6.72
C LEU A 3 -4.41 -35.76 -7.01
N VAL A 4 -3.75 -35.19 -6.02
CA VAL A 4 -2.40 -34.62 -6.19
C VAL A 4 -1.41 -35.72 -6.59
N GLN A 5 -1.44 -36.85 -5.93
CA GLN A 5 -0.59 -37.97 -6.26
C GLN A 5 -0.88 -38.51 -7.67
N MET A 6 -2.13 -38.59 -8.08
CA MET A 6 -2.54 -39.03 -9.40
C MET A 6 -2.05 -38.13 -10.53
N HIS A 7 -2.11 -36.81 -10.33
CA HIS A 7 -1.75 -35.82 -11.36
C HIS A 7 -0.27 -35.42 -11.34
N PHE A 8 0.38 -35.44 -10.18
CA PHE A 8 1.75 -34.91 -9.99
C PHE A 8 2.75 -35.97 -9.50
N GLY A 9 2.29 -37.18 -9.13
CA GLY A 9 3.14 -38.19 -8.52
C GLY A 9 4.24 -38.72 -9.47
N SER A 10 4.02 -38.60 -10.78
CA SER A 10 5.01 -38.98 -11.82
C SER A 10 6.05 -37.90 -12.12
N TRP A 11 5.91 -36.69 -11.56
CA TRP A 11 6.85 -35.60 -11.80
C TRP A 11 8.22 -35.93 -11.20
N LYS A 12 9.25 -35.85 -12.05
CA LYS A 12 10.63 -36.07 -11.59
C LYS A 12 11.04 -34.94 -10.67
N LYS A 13 11.61 -35.27 -9.51
CA LYS A 13 12.25 -34.28 -8.63
C LYS A 13 13.41 -33.65 -9.39
N GLY A 14 13.37 -32.33 -9.50
CA GLY A 14 14.43 -31.52 -10.10
C GLY A 14 15.01 -30.55 -9.07
N ALA A 15 16.17 -29.98 -9.39
CA ALA A 15 16.71 -28.89 -8.59
C ALA A 15 15.83 -27.67 -8.75
N VAL A 16 15.42 -27.07 -7.64
CA VAL A 16 14.72 -25.76 -7.65
C VAL A 16 15.73 -24.69 -8.05
N PRO A 17 15.50 -23.95 -9.14
CA PRO A 17 16.41 -22.89 -9.54
C PRO A 17 16.55 -21.86 -8.41
N SER A 18 17.79 -21.60 -7.97
CA SER A 18 18.05 -20.50 -7.06
C SER A 18 17.85 -19.19 -7.81
N ARG A 19 16.82 -18.45 -7.46
CA ARG A 19 16.65 -17.07 -7.94
C ARG A 19 17.36 -16.12 -6.98
N ALA A 20 18.51 -15.63 -7.39
CA ALA A 20 19.12 -14.47 -6.74
C ALA A 20 18.26 -13.25 -7.03
N VAL A 21 17.36 -12.92 -6.10
CA VAL A 21 16.56 -11.68 -6.20
C VAL A 21 17.46 -10.53 -5.77
N LYS A 22 17.76 -9.62 -6.72
CA LYS A 22 18.52 -8.41 -6.38
C LYS A 22 17.69 -7.53 -5.44
N LYS A 23 18.34 -7.03 -4.40
CA LYS A 23 17.74 -6.01 -3.53
C LYS A 23 17.45 -4.76 -4.37
N PRO A 24 16.24 -4.16 -4.27
CA PRO A 24 15.95 -2.93 -4.99
C PRO A 24 16.92 -1.83 -4.60
N THR A 25 17.35 -1.02 -5.57
CA THR A 25 18.19 0.16 -5.33
C THR A 25 17.37 1.22 -4.62
N ALA A 26 17.91 1.81 -3.56
CA ALA A 26 17.25 2.89 -2.84
C ALA A 26 16.90 4.06 -3.77
N ILE A 27 15.75 4.69 -3.55
CA ILE A 27 15.37 5.94 -4.20
C ILE A 27 15.98 7.06 -3.33
N ASP A 28 17.04 7.66 -3.80
CA ASP A 28 17.83 8.68 -3.09
C ASP A 28 17.48 10.12 -3.50
N LYS A 29 16.59 10.26 -4.48
CA LYS A 29 16.12 11.56 -4.98
C LYS A 29 14.71 11.44 -5.56
N LYS A 30 14.07 12.58 -5.69
CA LYS A 30 12.81 12.68 -6.44
C LYS A 30 13.07 12.37 -7.92
N THR A 31 12.28 11.47 -8.49
CA THR A 31 12.28 11.15 -9.92
C THR A 31 10.91 11.48 -10.50
N VAL A 32 10.89 12.18 -11.63
CA VAL A 32 9.64 12.58 -12.28
C VAL A 32 9.63 12.07 -13.71
N GLN A 33 8.56 11.37 -14.05
CA GLN A 33 8.28 10.93 -15.42
C GLN A 33 6.96 11.54 -15.88
N LEU A 34 7.01 12.34 -16.92
CA LEU A 34 5.85 12.98 -17.55
C LEU A 34 5.58 12.29 -18.88
N VAL A 35 4.34 11.83 -19.07
CA VAL A 35 3.90 11.17 -20.29
C VAL A 35 2.80 12.01 -20.93
N GLU A 36 3.13 12.67 -22.06
CA GLU A 36 2.18 13.47 -22.81
C GLU A 36 1.12 12.59 -23.47
N LYS A 37 -0.13 12.89 -23.18
CA LYS A 37 -1.31 12.31 -23.81
C LYS A 37 -2.40 13.36 -23.90
N ASP A 38 -3.11 13.40 -25.00
CA ASP A 38 -4.26 14.31 -25.16
C ASP A 38 -5.47 13.76 -24.39
N LEU A 39 -5.47 14.05 -23.08
CA LEU A 39 -6.50 13.63 -22.12
C LEU A 39 -7.04 14.84 -21.36
N THR A 40 -8.30 14.78 -20.97
CA THR A 40 -8.94 15.82 -20.14
C THR A 40 -8.59 15.71 -18.66
N GLN A 41 -8.02 14.58 -18.27
CA GLN A 41 -7.61 14.27 -16.89
C GLN A 41 -6.15 13.82 -16.86
N SER A 42 -5.49 14.10 -15.75
CA SER A 42 -4.17 13.55 -15.42
C SER A 42 -4.32 12.34 -14.51
N THR A 43 -3.68 11.24 -14.88
CA THR A 43 -3.46 10.10 -13.98
C THR A 43 -2.12 10.31 -13.28
N ILE A 44 -2.12 10.26 -11.97
CA ILE A 44 -0.96 10.53 -11.11
C ILE A 44 -0.66 9.29 -10.29
N VAL A 45 0.61 8.89 -10.25
CA VAL A 45 1.12 7.87 -9.34
C VAL A 45 2.35 8.43 -8.63
N ILE A 46 2.31 8.41 -7.30
CA ILE A 46 3.43 8.79 -6.43
C ILE A 46 3.81 7.58 -5.60
N GLY A 47 5.07 7.17 -5.60
CA GLY A 47 5.45 5.97 -4.86
C GLY A 47 6.93 5.88 -4.55
N HIS A 48 7.25 4.93 -3.66
CA HIS A 48 8.62 4.59 -3.27
C HIS A 48 8.69 3.11 -2.85
N HIS A 49 9.84 2.65 -2.39
CA HIS A 49 9.98 1.28 -1.87
C HIS A 49 9.16 1.11 -0.59
N GLY A 50 8.54 -0.06 -0.49
CA GLY A 50 7.86 -0.51 0.72
C GLY A 50 8.77 -1.35 1.62
N ILE A 51 8.15 -2.26 2.38
CA ILE A 51 8.84 -3.21 3.27
C ILE A 51 8.65 -4.66 2.78
N SER A 52 9.41 -5.58 3.34
CA SER A 52 9.17 -7.01 3.15
C SER A 52 7.97 -7.49 3.98
N ARG A 53 7.37 -8.62 3.60
CA ARG A 53 6.24 -9.21 4.33
C ARG A 53 6.61 -9.68 5.73
N THR A 54 7.86 -10.04 5.94
CA THR A 54 8.41 -10.49 7.23
C THR A 54 8.97 -9.36 8.08
N ASN A 55 8.83 -8.11 7.64
CA ASN A 55 9.23 -6.96 8.47
C ASN A 55 8.37 -6.91 9.74
N PRO A 56 8.96 -6.73 10.93
CA PRO A 56 8.23 -6.68 12.20
C PRO A 56 7.20 -5.56 12.25
N ASP A 57 7.39 -4.49 11.49
CA ASP A 57 6.48 -3.35 11.42
C ASP A 57 5.29 -3.55 10.47
N PHE A 58 5.16 -4.73 9.85
CA PHE A 58 4.15 -4.98 8.82
C PHE A 58 2.72 -4.60 9.27
N TYR A 59 2.34 -4.92 10.50
CA TYR A 59 0.98 -4.65 10.98
C TYR A 59 0.78 -3.17 11.33
N ALA A 60 1.78 -2.51 11.89
CA ALA A 60 1.74 -1.06 12.12
C ALA A 60 1.66 -0.29 10.78
N VAL A 61 2.43 -0.72 9.77
CA VAL A 61 2.35 -0.17 8.40
C VAL A 61 0.98 -0.45 7.77
N THR A 62 0.38 -1.61 8.00
CA THR A 62 -0.97 -1.93 7.52
C THR A 62 -2.01 -0.97 8.10
N VAL A 63 -1.97 -0.70 9.41
CA VAL A 63 -2.86 0.26 10.07
C VAL A 63 -2.60 1.68 9.56
N MET A 64 -1.35 2.10 9.50
CA MET A 64 -0.93 3.40 8.98
C MET A 64 -1.46 3.63 7.55
N ASN A 65 -1.26 2.66 6.66
CA ASN A 65 -1.72 2.75 5.27
C ASN A 65 -3.25 2.78 5.16
N HIS A 66 -3.96 2.05 6.03
CA HIS A 66 -5.42 2.10 6.10
C HIS A 66 -5.92 3.52 6.43
N ILE A 67 -5.35 4.14 7.45
CA ILE A 67 -5.68 5.52 7.85
C ILE A 67 -5.31 6.51 6.75
N LEU A 68 -4.15 6.35 6.10
CA LEU A 68 -3.68 7.28 5.08
C LEU A 68 -4.58 7.25 3.84
N GLY A 69 -4.83 6.06 3.24
CA GLY A 69 -5.52 6.02 1.96
C GLY A 69 -6.16 4.69 1.58
N ALA A 70 -5.82 3.55 2.25
CA ALA A 70 -6.39 2.26 1.92
C ALA A 70 -7.77 2.03 2.57
N GLY A 71 -8.18 2.86 3.51
CA GLY A 71 -9.48 2.78 4.20
C GLY A 71 -10.67 3.31 3.38
N GLY A 72 -10.47 3.62 2.10
CA GLY A 72 -11.53 4.15 1.25
C GLY A 72 -12.06 5.50 1.79
N PHE A 73 -13.37 5.64 1.90
CA PHE A 73 -14.02 6.89 2.31
C PHE A 73 -13.65 7.38 3.72
N SER A 74 -13.17 6.52 4.59
CA SER A 74 -12.74 6.90 5.94
C SER A 74 -11.26 7.30 6.02
N SER A 75 -10.53 7.30 4.91
CA SER A 75 -9.12 7.62 4.88
C SER A 75 -8.85 9.11 4.71
N ARG A 76 -7.69 9.58 5.22
CA ARG A 76 -7.28 10.99 5.13
C ARG A 76 -7.19 11.51 3.70
N LEU A 77 -6.64 10.71 2.78
CA LEU A 77 -6.53 11.10 1.38
C LEU A 77 -7.90 11.30 0.73
N MET A 78 -8.87 10.43 1.03
CA MET A 78 -10.23 10.59 0.50
C MET A 78 -10.91 11.83 1.10
N ASP A 79 -10.88 11.98 2.41
CA ASP A 79 -11.47 13.15 3.11
C ASP A 79 -10.87 14.46 2.58
N THR A 80 -9.52 14.54 2.49
CA THR A 80 -8.86 15.79 2.12
C THR A 80 -8.93 16.09 0.63
N ILE A 81 -8.54 15.12 -0.21
CA ILE A 81 -8.36 15.36 -1.66
C ILE A 81 -9.68 15.30 -2.40
N ARG A 82 -10.57 14.38 -2.04
CA ARG A 82 -11.87 14.21 -2.68
C ARG A 82 -12.93 15.06 -2.04
N ASP A 83 -13.20 14.86 -0.74
CA ASP A 83 -14.41 15.42 -0.13
C ASP A 83 -14.27 16.91 0.18
N LYS A 84 -13.14 17.35 0.74
CA LYS A 84 -12.89 18.76 1.06
C LYS A 84 -12.45 19.61 -0.12
N GLN A 85 -11.58 19.06 -0.99
CA GLN A 85 -11.00 19.85 -2.09
C GLN A 85 -11.62 19.57 -3.46
N GLY A 86 -12.39 18.48 -3.63
CA GLY A 86 -13.02 18.13 -4.91
C GLY A 86 -12.02 17.87 -6.06
N LEU A 87 -10.78 17.46 -5.73
CA LEU A 87 -9.72 17.33 -6.72
C LEU A 87 -9.75 15.99 -7.44
N ALA A 88 -10.25 14.92 -6.81
CA ALA A 88 -10.28 13.58 -7.38
C ALA A 88 -11.61 12.90 -7.10
N TYR A 89 -12.07 12.04 -8.01
CA TYR A 89 -13.22 11.16 -7.75
C TYR A 89 -12.84 10.03 -6.79
N GLY A 90 -11.63 9.53 -6.93
CA GLY A 90 -11.06 8.50 -6.05
C GLY A 90 -9.56 8.66 -5.93
N ILE A 91 -9.07 8.38 -4.75
CA ILE A 91 -7.66 8.35 -4.41
C ILE A 91 -7.42 7.21 -3.44
N MET A 92 -6.34 6.48 -3.60
CA MET A 92 -6.02 5.34 -2.75
C MET A 92 -4.52 5.20 -2.58
N SER A 93 -4.11 4.78 -1.38
CA SER A 93 -2.75 4.33 -1.12
C SER A 93 -2.67 2.82 -1.07
N HIS A 94 -1.59 2.28 -1.61
CA HIS A 94 -1.31 0.86 -1.67
C HIS A 94 0.03 0.56 -1.01
N TYR A 95 0.07 -0.52 -0.26
CA TYR A 95 1.29 -1.00 0.35
C TYR A 95 1.43 -2.50 0.06
N GLU A 96 2.29 -2.84 -0.87
CA GLU A 96 2.52 -4.22 -1.29
C GLU A 96 3.82 -4.73 -0.67
N ALA A 97 3.71 -5.63 0.31
CA ALA A 97 4.86 -6.28 0.92
C ALA A 97 5.15 -7.62 0.23
N ARG A 98 6.40 -7.85 -0.14
CA ARG A 98 6.88 -9.05 -0.83
C ARG A 98 7.98 -9.74 -0.02
N VAL A 99 8.64 -10.76 -0.56
CA VAL A 99 9.81 -11.42 0.07
C VAL A 99 10.94 -10.41 0.26
N MET A 100 11.26 -9.65 -0.78
CA MET A 100 12.11 -8.45 -0.69
C MET A 100 11.21 -7.23 -0.45
N PRO A 101 11.78 -6.07 -0.06
CA PRO A 101 10.99 -4.85 0.04
C PRO A 101 10.13 -4.63 -1.19
N GLY A 102 8.83 -4.51 -0.99
CA GLY A 102 7.87 -4.30 -2.05
C GLY A 102 7.75 -2.82 -2.43
N SER A 103 6.53 -2.34 -2.68
CA SER A 103 6.28 -0.96 -3.09
C SER A 103 5.16 -0.33 -2.27
N PHE A 104 5.28 0.98 -2.10
CA PHE A 104 4.22 1.87 -1.66
C PHE A 104 3.89 2.82 -2.81
N TRP A 105 2.60 3.03 -3.09
CA TRP A 105 2.19 4.05 -4.05
C TRP A 105 0.81 4.61 -3.75
N ILE A 106 0.61 5.85 -4.14
CA ILE A 106 -0.69 6.53 -4.13
C ILE A 106 -1.06 6.80 -5.58
N ASN A 107 -2.28 6.47 -5.96
CA ASN A 107 -2.80 6.76 -7.28
C ASN A 107 -4.11 7.55 -7.22
N LEU A 108 -4.25 8.47 -8.16
CA LEU A 108 -5.46 9.26 -8.34
C LEU A 108 -5.60 9.74 -9.79
N GLN A 109 -6.81 10.18 -10.12
CA GLN A 109 -7.10 10.93 -11.32
C GLN A 109 -7.70 12.29 -10.95
N THR A 110 -7.25 13.33 -11.64
CA THR A 110 -7.70 14.71 -11.42
C THR A 110 -7.86 15.43 -12.75
N ARG A 111 -8.60 16.53 -12.76
CA ARG A 111 -8.64 17.41 -13.94
C ARG A 111 -7.23 17.93 -14.25
N THR A 112 -6.94 18.14 -15.52
CA THR A 112 -5.63 18.61 -15.98
C THR A 112 -5.16 19.87 -15.26
N GLU A 113 -6.06 20.82 -15.04
CA GLU A 113 -5.74 22.10 -14.39
C GLU A 113 -5.41 21.98 -12.90
N THR A 114 -5.89 20.91 -12.23
CA THR A 114 -5.72 20.68 -10.80
C THR A 114 -4.59 19.69 -10.48
N THR A 115 -3.83 19.25 -11.49
CA THR A 115 -2.74 18.26 -11.34
C THR A 115 -1.74 18.64 -10.24
N ASN A 116 -1.21 19.88 -10.27
CA ASN A 116 -0.25 20.32 -9.26
C ASN A 116 -0.83 20.40 -7.86
N GLN A 117 -2.09 20.85 -7.74
CA GLN A 117 -2.78 20.94 -6.46
C GLN A 117 -3.00 19.55 -5.85
N ALA A 118 -3.39 18.57 -6.67
CA ALA A 118 -3.57 17.19 -6.24
C ALA A 118 -2.24 16.56 -5.78
N ILE A 119 -1.14 16.75 -6.52
CA ILE A 119 0.20 16.29 -6.12
C ILE A 119 0.59 16.91 -4.78
N SER A 120 0.44 18.22 -4.62
CA SER A 120 0.78 18.92 -3.38
C SER A 120 -0.06 18.42 -2.20
N GLY A 121 -1.37 18.20 -2.40
CA GLY A 121 -2.26 17.68 -1.37
C GLY A 121 -1.83 16.30 -0.88
N VAL A 122 -1.46 15.39 -1.79
CA VAL A 122 -0.94 14.06 -1.43
C VAL A 122 0.33 14.17 -0.57
N LEU A 123 1.28 15.01 -0.97
CA LEU A 123 2.54 15.18 -0.24
C LEU A 123 2.32 15.82 1.14
N ILE A 124 1.34 16.72 1.26
CA ILE A 124 0.94 17.33 2.54
C ILE A 124 0.39 16.24 3.49
N GLU A 125 -0.50 15.37 3.02
CA GLU A 125 -1.05 14.28 3.84
C GLU A 125 0.02 13.26 4.25
N MET A 126 0.93 12.90 3.32
CA MET A 126 2.08 12.05 3.66
C MET A 126 2.97 12.69 4.74
N LYS A 127 3.15 14.00 4.71
CA LYS A 127 3.90 14.74 5.73
C LYS A 127 3.12 14.80 7.05
N ALA A 128 1.84 15.11 7.01
CA ALA A 128 1.00 15.28 8.19
C ALA A 128 0.94 14.01 9.06
N ILE A 129 0.77 12.81 8.46
CA ILE A 129 0.74 11.54 9.22
C ILE A 129 2.09 11.20 9.86
N ARG A 130 3.20 11.75 9.35
CA ARG A 130 4.53 11.64 9.95
C ARG A 130 4.73 12.59 11.13
N GLU A 131 4.21 13.81 11.04
CA GLU A 131 4.50 14.89 11.98
C GLU A 131 3.59 14.89 13.20
N ALA A 132 2.34 14.47 13.04
CA ALA A 132 1.37 14.41 14.13
C ALA A 132 0.85 12.99 14.34
N PRO A 133 0.57 12.58 15.60
CA PRO A 133 -0.10 11.33 15.88
C PRO A 133 -1.51 11.32 15.26
N VAL A 134 -1.98 10.12 14.90
CA VAL A 134 -3.38 9.93 14.49
C VAL A 134 -4.31 10.10 15.69
N SER A 135 -5.58 10.44 15.45
CA SER A 135 -6.58 10.53 16.51
C SER A 135 -6.95 9.14 17.05
N ASP A 136 -7.55 9.11 18.26
CA ASP A 136 -8.05 7.86 18.83
C ASP A 136 -9.14 7.24 17.95
N GLN A 137 -9.98 8.09 17.33
CA GLN A 137 -11.03 7.63 16.44
C GLN A 137 -10.47 7.00 15.16
N GLU A 138 -9.50 7.63 14.48
CA GLU A 138 -8.86 7.07 13.28
C GLU A 138 -8.23 5.70 13.57
N LEU A 139 -7.54 5.56 14.70
CA LEU A 139 -6.93 4.31 15.10
C LEU A 139 -7.97 3.25 15.40
N ALA A 140 -9.03 3.59 16.16
CA ALA A 140 -10.10 2.67 16.52
C ALA A 140 -10.84 2.16 15.28
N ASP A 141 -11.21 3.06 14.37
CA ASP A 141 -11.92 2.72 13.12
C ASP A 141 -11.07 1.83 12.21
N ALA A 142 -9.78 2.15 12.05
CA ALA A 142 -8.87 1.34 11.26
C ALA A 142 -8.73 -0.08 11.82
N LYS A 143 -8.54 -0.22 13.13
CA LYS A 143 -8.47 -1.52 13.79
C LYS A 143 -9.77 -2.30 13.65
N ALA A 144 -10.91 -1.66 13.94
CA ALA A 144 -12.23 -2.29 13.83
C ALA A 144 -12.47 -2.82 12.41
N PHE A 145 -12.15 -2.03 11.39
CA PHE A 145 -12.28 -2.45 9.99
C PHE A 145 -11.35 -3.61 9.64
N LEU A 146 -10.05 -3.50 9.97
CA LEU A 146 -9.04 -4.51 9.60
C LEU A 146 -9.32 -5.85 10.29
N MET A 147 -9.75 -5.84 11.55
CA MET A 147 -10.13 -7.05 12.27
C MET A 147 -11.49 -7.58 11.82
N GLY A 148 -12.49 -6.72 11.69
CA GLY A 148 -13.84 -7.10 11.29
C GLY A 148 -13.97 -7.62 9.87
N SER A 149 -13.14 -7.09 8.93
CA SER A 149 -13.10 -7.55 7.54
C SER A 149 -12.25 -8.81 7.33
N PHE A 150 -11.43 -9.20 8.30
CA PHE A 150 -10.52 -10.35 8.14
C PHE A 150 -11.25 -11.66 7.83
N PRO A 151 -12.37 -12.03 8.49
CA PRO A 151 -13.11 -13.23 8.13
C PRO A 151 -13.59 -13.28 6.68
N LEU A 152 -13.86 -12.12 6.05
CA LEU A 152 -14.28 -12.04 4.65
C LEU A 152 -13.17 -12.44 3.66
N ARG A 153 -11.92 -12.53 4.14
CA ARG A 153 -10.79 -13.06 3.36
C ARG A 153 -10.73 -14.60 3.39
N LEU A 154 -11.58 -15.23 4.17
CA LEU A 154 -11.61 -16.67 4.43
C LEU A 154 -12.96 -17.30 4.07
N ASP A 155 -13.88 -16.54 3.49
CA ASP A 155 -15.29 -16.91 3.28
C ASP A 155 -15.52 -17.92 2.14
N SER A 156 -14.47 -18.25 1.37
CA SER A 156 -14.56 -19.27 0.32
C SER A 156 -13.32 -20.16 0.30
N THR A 157 -13.47 -21.37 -0.23
CA THR A 157 -12.37 -22.33 -0.38
C THR A 157 -11.19 -21.73 -1.16
N SER A 158 -11.47 -20.96 -2.21
CA SER A 158 -10.43 -20.30 -3.01
C SER A 158 -9.67 -19.25 -2.21
N LYS A 159 -10.37 -18.37 -1.49
CA LYS A 159 -9.73 -17.36 -0.63
C LYS A 159 -8.93 -18.00 0.51
N LEU A 160 -9.49 -19.03 1.14
CA LEU A 160 -8.79 -19.78 2.18
C LEU A 160 -7.51 -20.41 1.63
N ALA A 161 -7.55 -21.05 0.45
CA ALA A 161 -6.37 -21.63 -0.19
C ALA A 161 -5.32 -20.55 -0.50
N GLN A 162 -5.71 -19.38 -0.98
CA GLN A 162 -4.80 -18.25 -1.23
C GLN A 162 -4.11 -17.76 0.05
N VAL A 163 -4.88 -17.61 1.15
CA VAL A 163 -4.28 -17.19 2.43
C VAL A 163 -3.36 -18.25 2.99
N LEU A 164 -3.73 -19.54 2.93
CA LEU A 164 -2.86 -20.65 3.35
C LEU A 164 -1.56 -20.69 2.53
N ALA A 165 -1.64 -20.49 1.21
CA ALA A 165 -0.47 -20.41 0.36
C ALA A 165 0.45 -19.23 0.75
N GLN A 166 -0.12 -18.06 1.11
CA GLN A 166 0.66 -16.93 1.60
C GLN A 166 1.29 -17.21 2.97
N VAL A 167 0.55 -17.85 3.88
CA VAL A 167 1.06 -18.24 5.20
C VAL A 167 2.28 -19.14 5.06
N GLU A 168 2.19 -20.16 4.21
CA GLU A 168 3.29 -21.06 3.95
C GLU A 168 4.45 -20.36 3.23
N PHE A 169 4.15 -19.61 2.15
CA PHE A 169 5.16 -18.96 1.32
C PHE A 169 6.01 -17.93 2.10
N PHE A 170 5.40 -17.22 3.04
CA PHE A 170 6.08 -16.21 3.84
C PHE A 170 6.53 -16.72 5.22
N GLY A 171 6.26 -17.99 5.56
CA GLY A 171 6.62 -18.58 6.85
C GLY A 171 5.92 -17.92 8.03
N LEU A 172 4.63 -17.55 7.89
CA LEU A 172 3.91 -16.76 8.91
C LEU A 172 3.40 -17.59 10.09
N GLY A 173 3.47 -18.93 10.01
CA GLY A 173 2.95 -19.84 11.02
C GLY A 173 1.46 -20.14 10.87
N PHE A 174 1.05 -21.37 11.25
CA PHE A 174 -0.36 -21.79 11.13
C PHE A 174 -1.28 -21.14 12.17
N ASP A 175 -0.73 -20.50 13.18
CA ASP A 175 -1.44 -19.67 14.14
C ASP A 175 -1.79 -18.26 13.62
N TYR A 176 -1.37 -17.93 12.38
CA TYR A 176 -1.61 -16.65 11.70
C TYR A 176 -3.06 -16.16 11.85
N PHE A 177 -4.02 -17.06 11.65
CA PHE A 177 -5.45 -16.71 11.70
C PHE A 177 -5.91 -16.21 13.07
N SER A 178 -5.39 -16.80 14.14
CA SER A 178 -5.69 -16.41 15.52
C SER A 178 -4.85 -15.22 16.00
N GLN A 179 -3.68 -15.02 15.41
CA GLN A 179 -2.75 -13.96 15.79
C GLN A 179 -3.01 -12.63 15.03
N TYR A 180 -3.54 -12.68 13.79
CA TYR A 180 -3.76 -11.48 12.99
C TYR A 180 -4.55 -10.39 13.74
N PRO A 181 -5.73 -10.68 14.34
CA PRO A 181 -6.46 -9.68 15.12
C PRO A 181 -5.64 -9.12 16.28
N LYS A 182 -4.89 -9.97 16.99
CA LYS A 182 -4.05 -9.55 18.12
C LYS A 182 -2.90 -8.63 17.69
N TRP A 183 -2.30 -8.86 16.54
CA TRP A 183 -1.25 -7.99 16.00
C TRP A 183 -1.79 -6.63 15.61
N ILE A 184 -2.98 -6.56 14.99
CA ILE A 184 -3.66 -5.30 14.67
C ILE A 184 -4.04 -4.56 15.97
N GLU A 185 -4.62 -5.27 16.95
CA GLU A 185 -5.06 -4.68 18.23
C GLU A 185 -3.92 -4.02 19.02
N ARG A 186 -2.72 -4.56 18.96
CA ARG A 186 -1.55 -4.05 19.67
C ARG A 186 -0.97 -2.76 19.08
N VAL A 187 -1.30 -2.40 17.86
CA VAL A 187 -0.76 -1.20 17.21
C VAL A 187 -1.20 0.05 17.97
N THR A 188 -0.27 0.92 18.31
CA THR A 188 -0.54 2.19 19.00
C THR A 188 -0.43 3.38 18.06
N LYS A 189 -0.84 4.58 18.51
CA LYS A 189 -0.66 5.83 17.75
C LYS A 189 0.80 6.14 17.50
N GLU A 190 1.64 5.85 18.50
CA GLU A 190 3.09 5.99 18.44
C GLU A 190 3.70 5.06 17.39
N ASP A 191 3.20 3.82 17.30
CA ASP A 191 3.62 2.88 16.24
C ASP A 191 3.26 3.42 14.86
N VAL A 192 2.02 3.91 14.67
CA VAL A 192 1.59 4.49 13.40
C VAL A 192 2.48 5.67 13.00
N GLN A 193 2.76 6.59 13.91
CA GLN A 193 3.63 7.73 13.65
C GLN A 193 5.08 7.29 13.39
N ARG A 194 5.60 6.37 14.16
CA ARG A 194 6.94 5.81 14.01
C ARG A 194 7.13 5.20 12.62
N VAL A 195 6.22 4.31 12.21
CA VAL A 195 6.33 3.67 10.89
C VAL A 195 6.08 4.67 9.75
N ALA A 196 5.22 5.66 9.94
CA ALA A 196 5.05 6.74 8.97
C ALA A 196 6.37 7.53 8.80
N LYS A 197 7.05 7.90 9.88
CA LYS A 197 8.36 8.57 9.82
C LYS A 197 9.42 7.72 9.15
N GLN A 198 9.41 6.41 9.41
CA GLN A 198 10.44 5.47 8.95
C GLN A 198 10.25 5.06 7.48
N TYR A 199 9.00 4.85 7.04
CA TYR A 199 8.72 4.20 5.76
C TYR A 199 7.99 5.05 4.72
N LEU A 200 7.41 6.21 5.09
CA LEU A 200 6.89 7.17 4.11
C LEU A 200 7.94 8.25 3.86
N ASP A 201 8.28 8.46 2.59
CA ASP A 201 9.25 9.51 2.23
C ASP A 201 8.64 10.50 1.23
N PRO A 202 8.19 11.68 1.71
CA PRO A 202 7.65 12.72 0.85
C PRO A 202 8.73 13.53 0.11
N GLN A 203 10.02 13.20 0.25
CA GLN A 203 11.13 13.87 -0.42
C GLN A 203 11.77 13.00 -1.51
N HIS A 204 11.89 11.68 -1.27
CA HIS A 204 12.51 10.73 -2.19
C HIS A 204 11.46 9.75 -2.72
N TYR A 205 10.88 10.07 -3.86
CA TYR A 205 9.80 9.31 -4.49
C TYR A 205 9.89 9.34 -6.01
N ALA A 206 9.23 8.41 -6.65
CA ALA A 206 8.94 8.45 -8.06
C ALA A 206 7.55 9.05 -8.27
N LEU A 207 7.45 10.07 -9.14
CA LEU A 207 6.21 10.67 -9.60
C LEU A 207 6.03 10.35 -11.08
N VAL A 208 4.92 9.75 -11.43
CA VAL A 208 4.51 9.55 -12.82
C VAL A 208 3.22 10.31 -13.06
N VAL A 209 3.19 11.12 -14.09
CA VAL A 209 1.99 11.85 -14.53
C VAL A 209 1.74 11.54 -16.00
N VAL A 210 0.55 11.03 -16.29
CA VAL A 210 0.05 10.77 -17.65
C VAL A 210 -1.13 11.68 -17.92
N GLY A 211 -1.06 12.50 -18.94
CA GLY A 211 -2.13 13.45 -19.32
C GLY A 211 -1.63 14.54 -20.25
N ASN A 212 -2.39 15.61 -20.41
CA ASN A 212 -1.98 16.77 -21.18
C ASN A 212 -1.00 17.62 -20.36
N ILE A 213 0.28 17.27 -20.45
CA ILE A 213 1.35 17.84 -19.62
C ILE A 213 1.58 19.33 -19.97
N ALA A 214 1.43 19.68 -21.25
CA ALA A 214 1.55 21.05 -21.70
C ALA A 214 0.54 21.96 -20.99
N LYS A 215 -0.70 21.50 -20.85
CA LYS A 215 -1.80 22.21 -20.17
C LYS A 215 -1.69 22.13 -18.65
N ALA A 216 -1.31 20.98 -18.10
CA ALA A 216 -1.14 20.75 -16.66
C ALA A 216 0.01 21.60 -16.06
N LYS A 217 1.04 21.92 -16.85
CA LYS A 217 2.23 22.67 -16.41
C LYS A 217 2.79 22.11 -15.11
N VAL A 218 3.04 20.79 -15.10
CA VAL A 218 3.46 20.07 -13.90
C VAL A 218 4.75 20.70 -13.35
N ARG A 219 4.67 21.13 -12.10
CA ARG A 219 5.80 21.69 -11.35
C ARG A 219 6.43 20.61 -10.49
N HIS A 220 7.72 20.48 -10.50
CA HIS A 220 8.47 19.44 -9.78
C HIS A 220 9.84 19.91 -9.31
#